data_a66ef854a51d810c62d8caed7fa001db
#
_entry.id   a66ef854a51d810c62d8caed7fa001db
#
_cell.length_a   1.000
_cell.length_b   1.000
_cell.length_c   1.000
_cell.angle_alpha   90.00
_cell.angle_beta   90.00
_cell.angle_gamma   90.00
#
_symmetry.space_group_name_H-M   'P 1'
#
loop_
_entity.id
_entity.type
_entity.pdbx_description
1 polymer ?
#
loop_
_entity_poly.entity_id
_entity_poly.type
_entity_poly.pdbx_seq_one_letter_code
_entity_poly.pdbx_strand_id
1 'polypeptide(L)'
;MCQKKEDLDKERELDKEKNPNGTGSRKEVGKTGDWLLFFVSVFFMCLFRNQGIYVFLFFVLAVCLFLRKKVYRRNWFIGASLLVAALWYVLSGPIPTAFGVGKGDAREMLCVPMQQLARIYHEVPEELAPEEKKYIETLIDPQALSEYVRVNADPVKSGFHTEVMQADMGRFVRTWAEIGKRHPDIYLDSFLMGNWGYWYIGDNQYWISYILYDGAYLEDDLN
;
A
#
# COMPACT_ATOMS: atom_id res chain seq x y z
N MET A 1 -25.59 43.47 -29.98
CA MET A 1 -24.52 43.22 -29.00
C MET A 1 -24.66 44.09 -27.75
N CYS A 2 -25.15 45.32 -27.83
CA CYS A 2 -25.43 46.20 -26.67
C CYS A 2 -26.55 45.73 -25.77
N GLN A 3 -27.68 45.27 -26.31
CA GLN A 3 -28.87 44.85 -25.53
C GLN A 3 -28.57 43.76 -24.50
N LYS A 4 -27.75 42.77 -24.88
CA LYS A 4 -27.38 41.65 -23.99
C LYS A 4 -26.50 42.07 -22.82
N LYS A 5 -25.81 43.17 -22.92
CA LYS A 5 -24.96 43.71 -21.86
C LYS A 5 -25.79 44.51 -20.85
N GLU A 6 -26.79 45.25 -21.30
CA GLU A 6 -27.74 45.95 -20.45
C GLU A 6 -28.62 45.00 -19.64
N ASP A 7 -29.04 43.88 -20.22
CA ASP A 7 -29.84 42.88 -19.51
C ASP A 7 -29.02 42.18 -18.42
N LEU A 8 -27.74 41.86 -18.69
CA LEU A 8 -26.83 41.31 -17.69
C LEU A 8 -26.49 42.28 -16.54
N ASP A 9 -26.41 43.55 -16.82
CA ASP A 9 -26.16 44.54 -15.78
C ASP A 9 -27.42 44.82 -14.93
N LYS A 10 -28.62 44.74 -15.50
CA LYS A 10 -29.89 44.77 -14.78
C LYS A 10 -30.11 43.56 -13.89
N GLU A 11 -29.77 42.36 -14.36
CA GLU A 11 -29.83 41.14 -13.52
C GLU A 11 -28.87 41.23 -12.33
N ARG A 12 -27.67 41.78 -12.54
CA ARG A 12 -26.70 41.99 -11.46
C ARG A 12 -27.15 43.03 -10.42
N GLU A 13 -27.86 44.04 -10.84
CA GLU A 13 -28.43 45.05 -9.93
C GLU A 13 -29.62 44.49 -9.14
N LEU A 14 -30.48 43.71 -9.79
CA LEU A 14 -31.61 43.04 -9.14
C LEU A 14 -31.14 41.96 -8.10
N ASP A 15 -30.06 41.27 -8.39
CA ASP A 15 -29.45 40.34 -7.44
C ASP A 15 -28.80 41.05 -6.24
N LYS A 16 -28.26 42.24 -6.42
CA LYS A 16 -27.75 43.08 -5.33
C LYS A 16 -28.85 43.63 -4.45
N GLU A 17 -29.98 43.97 -5.02
CA GLU A 17 -31.13 44.52 -4.30
C GLU A 17 -31.87 43.44 -3.51
N LYS A 18 -31.92 42.20 -4.02
CA LYS A 18 -32.49 41.05 -3.33
C LYS A 18 -31.64 40.51 -2.18
N ASN A 19 -30.34 40.83 -2.14
CA ASN A 19 -29.44 40.33 -1.10
C ASN A 19 -28.42 41.43 -0.68
N PRO A 20 -28.87 42.51 0.01
CA PRO A 20 -27.99 43.61 0.40
C PRO A 20 -26.87 43.19 1.35
N ASN A 21 -26.96 42.00 1.98
CA ASN A 21 -25.91 41.34 2.75
C ASN A 21 -25.25 40.18 2.01
N GLY A 22 -25.37 40.13 0.70
CA GLY A 22 -24.74 39.18 -0.18
C GLY A 22 -23.22 39.33 -0.19
N THR A 23 -22.60 39.19 0.97
CA THR A 23 -21.30 38.59 1.04
C THR A 23 -21.47 37.21 0.45
N GLY A 24 -21.26 37.08 -0.87
CA GLY A 24 -21.04 35.83 -1.51
C GLY A 24 -20.00 35.10 -0.67
N SER A 25 -20.50 34.27 0.24
CA SER A 25 -19.70 33.32 0.97
C SER A 25 -19.06 32.43 -0.09
N ARG A 26 -17.95 32.91 -0.70
CA ARG A 26 -16.93 31.97 -1.16
C ARG A 26 -16.73 31.09 0.08
N LYS A 27 -17.29 29.88 0.03
CA LYS A 27 -16.95 28.85 1.00
C LYS A 27 -15.44 28.87 1.05
N GLU A 28 -14.89 29.47 2.12
CA GLU A 28 -13.45 29.42 2.37
C GLU A 28 -13.13 27.93 2.44
N VAL A 29 -12.50 27.45 1.37
CA VAL A 29 -12.04 26.09 1.28
C VAL A 29 -11.08 25.90 2.44
N GLY A 30 -11.52 25.11 3.45
CA GLY A 30 -10.74 24.72 4.58
C GLY A 30 -10.98 25.56 5.85
N LYS A 31 -12.17 25.43 6.44
CA LYS A 31 -12.33 25.76 7.85
C LYS A 31 -11.30 24.95 8.64
N THR A 32 -10.74 25.50 9.70
CA THR A 32 -9.76 24.82 10.59
C THR A 32 -10.22 23.41 10.98
N GLY A 33 -11.55 23.19 11.12
CA GLY A 33 -12.13 21.88 11.37
C GLY A 33 -11.93 20.86 10.26
N ASP A 34 -11.95 21.27 8.99
CA ASP A 34 -11.75 20.34 7.86
C ASP A 34 -10.31 19.81 7.82
N TRP A 35 -9.35 20.67 8.15
CA TRP A 35 -7.94 20.27 8.26
C TRP A 35 -7.70 19.35 9.46
N LEU A 36 -8.34 19.64 10.59
CA LEU A 36 -8.25 18.78 11.77
C LEU A 36 -8.80 17.39 11.44
N LEU A 37 -9.99 17.32 10.85
CA LEU A 37 -10.62 16.08 10.45
C LEU A 37 -9.74 15.30 9.45
N PHE A 38 -9.15 15.98 8.46
CA PHE A 38 -8.22 15.39 7.50
C PHE A 38 -7.02 14.73 8.21
N PHE A 39 -6.31 15.44 9.07
CA PHE A 39 -5.12 14.91 9.74
C PHE A 39 -5.45 13.81 10.74
N VAL A 40 -6.57 13.89 11.43
CA VAL A 40 -7.07 12.83 12.32
C VAL A 40 -7.40 11.57 11.50
N SER A 41 -8.09 11.71 10.38
CA SER A 41 -8.41 10.58 9.49
C SER A 41 -7.16 9.92 8.92
N VAL A 42 -6.19 10.72 8.47
CA VAL A 42 -4.89 10.24 7.99
C VAL A 42 -4.13 9.49 9.09
N PHE A 43 -4.13 10.03 10.31
CA PHE A 43 -3.48 9.39 11.44
C PHE A 43 -4.06 7.99 11.72
N PHE A 44 -5.38 7.87 11.79
CA PHE A 44 -6.03 6.57 11.96
C PHE A 44 -5.78 5.64 10.78
N MET A 45 -5.83 6.14 9.55
CA MET A 45 -5.46 5.34 8.37
C MET A 45 -4.05 4.76 8.49
N CYS A 46 -3.07 5.56 8.95
CA CYS A 46 -1.71 5.10 9.17
C CYS A 46 -1.57 4.09 10.31
N LEU A 47 -2.41 4.20 11.36
CA LEU A 47 -2.42 3.24 12.47
C LEU A 47 -3.01 1.89 12.07
N PHE A 48 -4.11 1.89 11.32
CA PHE A 48 -4.76 0.65 10.87
C PHE A 48 -4.00 -0.05 9.76
N ARG A 49 -3.20 0.67 9.01
CA ARG A 49 -2.43 0.13 7.90
C ARG A 49 -1.01 0.67 7.90
N ASN A 50 -0.05 -0.14 8.31
CA ASN A 50 1.37 0.25 8.39
C ASN A 50 1.91 0.89 7.09
N GLN A 51 1.39 0.46 5.95
CA GLN A 51 1.76 1.03 4.64
C GLN A 51 1.13 2.41 4.39
N GLY A 52 0.11 2.81 5.15
CA GLY A 52 -0.56 4.11 5.01
C GLY A 52 0.39 5.29 5.18
N ILE A 53 1.42 5.15 6.03
CA ILE A 53 2.42 6.20 6.23
C ILE A 53 3.21 6.52 4.97
N TYR A 54 3.59 5.53 4.17
CA TYR A 54 4.33 5.75 2.93
C TYR A 54 3.49 6.48 1.89
N VAL A 55 2.21 6.09 1.77
CA VAL A 55 1.24 6.77 0.90
C VAL A 55 1.05 8.22 1.33
N PHE A 56 0.92 8.46 2.62
CA PHE A 56 0.79 9.80 3.18
C PHE A 56 2.03 10.67 2.92
N LEU A 57 3.24 10.14 3.17
CA LEU A 57 4.49 10.86 2.92
C LEU A 57 4.66 11.19 1.43
N PHE A 58 4.32 10.25 0.54
CA PHE A 58 4.31 10.50 -0.90
C PHE A 58 3.31 11.59 -1.28
N PHE A 59 2.10 11.56 -0.71
CA PHE A 59 1.10 12.61 -0.91
C PHE A 59 1.61 13.99 -0.44
N VAL A 60 2.21 14.08 0.75
CA VAL A 60 2.80 15.33 1.27
C VAL A 60 3.88 15.85 0.34
N LEU A 61 4.78 14.96 -0.14
CA LEU A 61 5.80 15.31 -1.11
C LEU A 61 5.19 15.86 -2.41
N ALA A 62 4.21 15.18 -2.96
CA ALA A 62 3.51 15.61 -4.17
C ALA A 62 2.84 16.98 -3.99
N VAL A 63 2.14 17.20 -2.86
CA VAL A 63 1.54 18.50 -2.53
C VAL A 63 2.61 19.59 -2.44
N CYS A 64 3.72 19.31 -1.78
CA CYS A 64 4.82 20.27 -1.65
C CYS A 64 5.46 20.63 -2.99
N LEU A 65 5.58 19.67 -3.91
CA LEU A 65 6.20 19.90 -5.23
C LEU A 65 5.25 20.57 -6.21
N PHE A 66 4.04 20.03 -6.38
CA PHE A 66 3.12 20.44 -7.44
C PHE A 66 2.17 21.55 -7.02
N LEU A 67 1.75 21.59 -5.75
CA LEU A 67 0.76 22.55 -5.25
C LEU A 67 1.36 23.61 -4.32
N ARG A 68 2.68 23.72 -4.25
CA ARG A 68 3.40 24.61 -3.33
C ARG A 68 2.91 26.08 -3.30
N LYS A 69 2.38 26.59 -4.42
CA LYS A 69 1.85 27.96 -4.54
C LYS A 69 0.38 28.07 -4.12
N LYS A 70 -0.35 26.96 -4.02
CA LYS A 70 -1.79 26.92 -3.74
C LYS A 70 -2.11 26.52 -2.31
N VAL A 71 -1.15 25.96 -1.57
CA VAL A 71 -1.37 25.54 -0.19
C VAL A 71 -1.32 26.77 0.71
N TYR A 72 -2.48 27.17 1.21
CA TYR A 72 -2.58 28.21 2.22
C TYR A 72 -1.95 27.69 3.52
N ARG A 73 -1.07 28.54 4.15
CA ARG A 73 -0.34 28.17 5.39
C ARG A 73 0.53 26.90 5.24
N ARG A 74 1.30 26.80 4.16
CA ARG A 74 2.18 25.67 3.86
C ARG A 74 3.00 25.17 5.07
N ASN A 75 3.58 26.08 5.86
CA ASN A 75 4.40 25.70 7.00
C ASN A 75 3.59 24.95 8.07
N TRP A 76 2.33 25.36 8.28
CA TRP A 76 1.42 24.65 9.20
C TRP A 76 1.07 23.26 8.65
N PHE A 77 0.80 23.13 7.36
CA PHE A 77 0.55 21.83 6.71
C PHE A 77 1.73 20.87 6.87
N ILE A 78 2.96 21.34 6.61
CA ILE A 78 4.19 20.56 6.79
C ILE A 78 4.35 20.18 8.27
N GLY A 79 4.18 21.14 9.20
CA GLY A 79 4.28 20.88 10.63
C GLY A 79 3.27 19.83 11.14
N ALA A 80 2.01 19.92 10.70
CA ALA A 80 0.97 18.94 11.03
C ALA A 80 1.29 17.55 10.41
N SER A 81 1.84 17.51 9.20
CA SER A 81 2.26 16.26 8.56
C SER A 81 3.41 15.59 9.30
N LEU A 82 4.40 16.37 9.74
CA LEU A 82 5.50 15.88 10.56
C LEU A 82 5.03 15.38 11.93
N LEU A 83 4.04 16.07 12.53
CA LEU A 83 3.44 15.62 13.80
C LEU A 83 2.74 14.26 13.63
N VAL A 84 1.95 14.07 12.57
CA VAL A 84 1.31 12.78 12.27
C VAL A 84 2.36 11.69 12.09
N ALA A 85 3.42 11.96 11.33
CA ALA A 85 4.50 10.99 11.12
C ALA A 85 5.23 10.64 12.43
N ALA A 86 5.50 11.63 13.29
CA ALA A 86 6.14 11.42 14.58
C ALA A 86 5.25 10.61 15.54
N LEU A 87 3.96 10.94 15.63
CA LEU A 87 3.01 10.18 16.44
C LEU A 87 2.88 8.74 15.95
N TRP A 88 2.77 8.55 14.64
CA TRP A 88 2.75 7.21 14.05
C TRP A 88 4.03 6.43 14.39
N TYR A 89 5.22 7.03 14.24
CA TYR A 89 6.48 6.39 14.57
C TYR A 89 6.54 5.93 16.04
N VAL A 90 6.12 6.78 16.96
CA VAL A 90 6.12 6.48 18.41
C VAL A 90 5.15 5.35 18.73
N LEU A 91 3.94 5.39 18.17
CA LEU A 91 2.89 4.41 18.42
C LEU A 91 3.12 3.07 17.71
N SER A 92 3.79 3.07 16.55
CA SER A 92 4.05 1.84 15.77
C SER A 92 5.40 1.20 16.07
N GLY A 93 6.31 1.89 16.73
CA GLY A 93 7.66 1.43 17.03
C GLY A 93 7.97 1.33 18.53
N PRO A 94 8.41 2.42 19.19
CA PRO A 94 8.89 2.37 20.58
C PRO A 94 7.84 1.88 21.58
N ILE A 95 6.58 2.29 21.45
CA ILE A 95 5.52 1.90 22.39
C ILE A 95 5.25 0.39 22.34
N PRO A 96 4.90 -0.24 21.20
CA PRO A 96 4.73 -1.69 21.14
C PRO A 96 5.96 -2.46 21.64
N THR A 97 7.15 -2.00 21.29
CA THR A 97 8.39 -2.63 21.74
C THR A 97 8.55 -2.58 23.26
N ALA A 98 8.20 -1.46 23.91
CA ALA A 98 8.23 -1.31 25.35
C ALA A 98 7.22 -2.24 26.07
N PHE A 99 6.13 -2.59 25.41
CA PHE A 99 5.13 -3.57 25.92
C PHE A 99 5.43 -5.02 25.49
N GLY A 100 6.62 -5.29 24.93
CA GLY A 100 7.02 -6.65 24.52
C GLY A 100 6.31 -7.16 23.27
N VAL A 101 5.64 -6.28 22.52
CA VAL A 101 5.02 -6.65 21.24
C VAL A 101 6.12 -6.76 20.19
N GLY A 102 6.30 -7.98 19.65
CA GLY A 102 7.27 -8.25 18.58
C GLY A 102 6.96 -7.42 17.33
N LYS A 103 8.00 -7.04 16.59
CA LYS A 103 7.82 -6.45 15.26
C LYS A 103 7.15 -7.47 14.35
N GLY A 104 6.26 -7.02 13.49
CA GLY A 104 5.67 -7.86 12.45
C GLY A 104 6.75 -8.58 11.63
N ASP A 105 6.47 -9.82 11.24
CA ASP A 105 7.41 -10.62 10.49
C ASP A 105 7.73 -9.96 9.14
N ALA A 106 9.02 -9.85 8.80
CA ALA A 106 9.47 -9.33 7.52
C ALA A 106 8.94 -10.15 6.33
N ARG A 107 8.57 -11.41 6.57
CA ARG A 107 7.94 -12.30 5.58
C ARG A 107 6.67 -11.70 4.97
N GLU A 108 5.87 -10.97 5.75
CA GLU A 108 4.66 -10.31 5.24
C GLU A 108 4.96 -9.20 4.22
N MET A 109 6.09 -8.51 4.39
CA MET A 109 6.51 -7.45 3.47
C MET A 109 7.16 -7.98 2.19
N LEU A 110 7.67 -9.20 2.24
CA LEU A 110 8.46 -9.82 1.18
C LEU A 110 7.70 -10.88 0.40
N CYS A 111 6.38 -11.01 0.60
CA CYS A 111 5.59 -12.05 -0.06
C CYS A 111 5.72 -12.01 -1.60
N VAL A 112 5.79 -10.83 -2.22
CA VAL A 112 5.96 -10.71 -3.68
C VAL A 112 7.34 -11.21 -4.13
N PRO A 113 8.48 -10.71 -3.62
CA PRO A 113 9.80 -11.24 -3.97
C PRO A 113 9.95 -12.74 -3.72
N MET A 114 9.42 -13.25 -2.62
CA MET A 114 9.47 -14.69 -2.30
C MET A 114 8.72 -15.52 -3.33
N GLN A 115 7.49 -15.12 -3.68
CA GLN A 115 6.69 -15.78 -4.71
C GLN A 115 7.37 -15.76 -6.08
N GLN A 116 8.02 -14.65 -6.44
CA GLN A 116 8.75 -14.53 -7.68
C GLN A 116 9.94 -15.51 -7.75
N LEU A 117 10.73 -15.60 -6.67
CA LEU A 117 11.84 -16.55 -6.59
C LEU A 117 11.36 -18.01 -6.60
N ALA A 118 10.31 -18.32 -5.84
CA ALA A 118 9.74 -19.67 -5.82
C ALA A 118 9.18 -20.06 -7.21
N ARG A 119 8.56 -19.13 -7.91
CA ARG A 119 8.02 -19.37 -9.24
C ARG A 119 9.11 -19.68 -10.27
N ILE A 120 10.19 -18.91 -10.31
CA ILE A 120 11.34 -19.18 -11.17
C ILE A 120 11.93 -20.56 -10.87
N TYR A 121 12.09 -20.86 -9.58
CA TYR A 121 12.60 -22.17 -9.16
C TYR A 121 11.71 -23.34 -9.62
N HIS A 122 10.41 -23.11 -9.69
CA HIS A 122 9.43 -24.14 -10.09
C HIS A 122 9.27 -24.23 -11.62
N GLU A 123 9.26 -23.11 -12.35
CA GLU A 123 8.91 -23.08 -13.77
C GLU A 123 10.13 -23.27 -14.70
N VAL A 124 11.27 -22.70 -14.33
CA VAL A 124 12.49 -22.71 -15.16
C VAL A 124 13.77 -22.98 -14.35
N PRO A 125 13.81 -24.06 -13.55
CA PRO A 125 14.94 -24.37 -12.67
C PRO A 125 16.29 -24.57 -13.41
N GLU A 126 16.24 -24.91 -14.69
CA GLU A 126 17.40 -25.10 -15.55
C GLU A 126 18.04 -23.78 -16.00
N GLU A 127 17.32 -22.66 -15.94
CA GLU A 127 17.82 -21.33 -16.29
C GLU A 127 18.48 -20.63 -15.11
N LEU A 128 18.39 -21.22 -13.92
CA LEU A 128 19.07 -20.72 -12.71
C LEU A 128 20.52 -21.21 -12.68
N ALA A 129 21.44 -20.29 -12.39
CA ALA A 129 22.81 -20.68 -12.08
C ALA A 129 22.84 -21.56 -10.80
N PRO A 130 23.77 -22.54 -10.71
CA PRO A 130 23.84 -23.44 -9.56
C PRO A 130 23.92 -22.72 -8.20
N GLU A 131 24.58 -21.56 -8.17
CA GLU A 131 24.72 -20.74 -6.97
C GLU A 131 23.40 -20.02 -6.61
N GLU A 132 22.64 -19.57 -7.61
CA GLU A 132 21.33 -18.96 -7.42
C GLU A 132 20.33 -19.97 -6.89
N LYS A 133 20.30 -21.16 -7.50
CA LYS A 133 19.46 -22.26 -7.05
C LYS A 133 19.74 -22.63 -5.60
N LYS A 134 21.02 -22.83 -5.28
CA LYS A 134 21.44 -23.13 -3.91
C LYS A 134 21.06 -22.01 -2.94
N TYR A 135 21.18 -20.75 -3.36
CA TYR A 135 20.81 -19.63 -2.52
C TYR A 135 19.31 -19.56 -2.27
N ILE A 136 18.48 -19.82 -3.28
CA ILE A 136 17.01 -19.91 -3.11
C ILE A 136 16.66 -21.04 -2.12
N GLU A 137 17.31 -22.19 -2.22
CA GLU A 137 17.13 -23.33 -1.29
C GLU A 137 17.60 -23.04 0.16
N THR A 138 18.50 -22.05 0.34
CA THR A 138 18.85 -21.56 1.69
C THR A 138 17.86 -20.52 2.22
N LEU A 139 17.16 -19.82 1.33
CA LEU A 139 16.15 -18.83 1.68
C LEU A 139 14.78 -19.45 1.95
N ILE A 140 14.43 -20.51 1.23
CA ILE A 140 13.12 -21.15 1.26
C ILE A 140 13.33 -22.65 1.36
N ASP A 141 12.68 -23.28 2.32
CA ASP A 141 12.74 -24.73 2.49
C ASP A 141 12.37 -25.45 1.19
N PRO A 142 13.10 -26.52 0.81
CA PRO A 142 12.79 -27.31 -0.37
C PRO A 142 11.37 -27.87 -0.37
N GLN A 143 10.83 -28.20 0.80
CA GLN A 143 9.44 -28.63 0.96
C GLN A 143 8.48 -27.50 0.56
N ALA A 144 8.67 -26.31 1.10
CA ALA A 144 7.84 -25.14 0.77
C ALA A 144 7.94 -24.75 -0.72
N LEU A 145 9.12 -24.93 -1.33
CA LEU A 145 9.28 -24.77 -2.78
C LEU A 145 8.50 -25.81 -3.58
N SER A 146 8.42 -27.05 -3.10
CA SER A 146 7.63 -28.11 -3.76
C SER A 146 6.12 -27.93 -3.61
N GLU A 147 5.68 -27.23 -2.56
CA GLU A 147 4.29 -26.87 -2.29
C GLU A 147 3.90 -25.52 -2.89
N TYR A 148 4.70 -25.00 -3.80
CA TYR A 148 4.45 -23.70 -4.44
C TYR A 148 3.08 -23.63 -5.12
N VAL A 149 2.32 -22.58 -4.82
CA VAL A 149 1.01 -22.30 -5.44
C VAL A 149 1.03 -20.90 -6.06
N ARG A 150 0.59 -20.80 -7.30
CA ARG A 150 0.64 -19.55 -8.10
C ARG A 150 -0.08 -18.35 -7.47
N VAL A 151 -1.19 -18.61 -6.79
CA VAL A 151 -2.12 -17.60 -6.27
C VAL A 151 -2.04 -17.42 -4.75
N ASN A 152 -1.26 -18.26 -4.07
CA ASN A 152 -1.12 -18.24 -2.62
C ASN A 152 0.35 -18.24 -2.21
N ALA A 153 0.75 -17.23 -1.44
CA ALA A 153 2.11 -17.10 -0.94
C ALA A 153 2.36 -17.85 0.38
N ASP A 154 1.33 -18.37 1.05
CA ASP A 154 1.45 -18.93 2.39
C ASP A 154 2.37 -20.15 2.46
N PRO A 155 2.34 -21.12 1.52
CA PRO A 155 3.29 -22.23 1.52
C PRO A 155 4.75 -21.75 1.49
N VAL A 156 5.06 -20.81 0.57
CA VAL A 156 6.41 -20.25 0.44
C VAL A 156 6.81 -19.44 1.67
N LYS A 157 5.89 -18.64 2.23
CA LYS A 157 6.12 -17.87 3.45
C LYS A 157 6.42 -18.75 4.65
N SER A 158 5.75 -19.89 4.78
CA SER A 158 5.94 -20.79 5.92
C SER A 158 7.36 -21.33 5.99
N GLY A 159 7.99 -21.61 4.85
CA GLY A 159 9.37 -22.10 4.74
C GLY A 159 10.42 -21.04 4.50
N PHE A 160 10.09 -19.73 4.61
CA PHE A 160 11.07 -18.67 4.33
C PHE A 160 11.92 -18.32 5.56
N HIS A 161 13.24 -18.38 5.41
CA HIS A 161 14.24 -18.08 6.44
C HIS A 161 14.59 -16.60 6.47
N THR A 162 13.83 -15.82 7.25
CA THR A 162 14.02 -14.37 7.40
C THR A 162 15.42 -14.00 7.89
N GLU A 163 16.00 -14.80 8.77
CA GLU A 163 17.34 -14.63 9.34
C GLU A 163 18.44 -14.73 8.28
N VAL A 164 18.30 -15.65 7.31
CA VAL A 164 19.25 -15.79 6.20
C VAL A 164 19.20 -14.57 5.30
N MET A 165 18.01 -14.08 4.99
CA MET A 165 17.83 -12.86 4.20
C MET A 165 18.34 -11.63 4.93
N GLN A 166 18.09 -11.48 6.23
CA GLN A 166 18.53 -10.34 7.03
C GLN A 166 20.05 -10.33 7.23
N ALA A 167 20.69 -11.49 7.27
CA ALA A 167 22.15 -11.60 7.37
C ALA A 167 22.86 -11.00 6.15
N ASP A 168 22.27 -11.08 4.95
CA ASP A 168 22.81 -10.46 3.74
C ASP A 168 21.67 -9.97 2.82
N MET A 169 21.03 -8.90 3.25
CA MET A 169 19.99 -8.21 2.47
C MET A 169 20.48 -7.74 1.09
N GLY A 170 21.76 -7.36 1.00
CA GLY A 170 22.37 -6.92 -0.26
C GLY A 170 22.43 -8.05 -1.29
N ARG A 171 22.78 -9.25 -0.86
CA ARG A 171 22.77 -10.46 -1.70
C ARG A 171 21.34 -10.80 -2.12
N PHE A 172 20.39 -10.78 -1.19
CA PHE A 172 18.98 -11.05 -1.49
C PHE A 172 18.46 -10.14 -2.60
N VAL A 173 18.58 -8.82 -2.42
CA VAL A 173 18.09 -7.83 -3.40
C VAL A 173 18.79 -7.98 -4.74
N ARG A 174 20.11 -8.21 -4.74
CA ARG A 174 20.87 -8.40 -5.98
C ARG A 174 20.43 -9.64 -6.73
N THR A 175 20.37 -10.79 -6.06
CA THR A 175 19.94 -12.06 -6.68
C THR A 175 18.52 -11.94 -7.23
N TRP A 176 17.60 -11.42 -6.44
CA TRP A 176 16.22 -11.17 -6.88
C TRP A 176 16.15 -10.27 -8.13
N ALA A 177 16.90 -9.16 -8.13
CA ALA A 177 16.88 -8.21 -9.24
C ALA A 177 17.57 -8.76 -10.51
N GLU A 178 18.65 -9.54 -10.38
CA GLU A 178 19.35 -10.15 -11.50
C GLU A 178 18.51 -11.24 -12.18
N ILE A 179 17.85 -12.07 -11.39
CA ILE A 179 16.89 -13.07 -11.91
C ILE A 179 15.71 -12.36 -12.58
N GLY A 180 15.14 -11.34 -11.94
CA GLY A 180 13.99 -10.60 -12.48
C GLY A 180 14.31 -9.86 -13.79
N LYS A 181 15.54 -9.41 -13.99
CA LYS A 181 15.96 -8.80 -15.27
C LYS A 181 16.03 -9.83 -16.42
N ARG A 182 16.34 -11.09 -16.12
CA ARG A 182 16.37 -12.17 -17.11
C ARG A 182 14.96 -12.68 -17.43
N HIS A 183 14.07 -12.70 -16.44
CA HIS A 183 12.72 -13.26 -16.54
C HIS A 183 11.64 -12.26 -16.07
N PRO A 184 11.53 -11.08 -16.72
CA PRO A 184 10.59 -10.04 -16.32
C PRO A 184 9.13 -10.45 -16.51
N ASP A 185 8.85 -11.31 -17.48
CA ASP A 185 7.55 -11.89 -17.79
C ASP A 185 7.04 -12.78 -16.66
N ILE A 186 7.88 -13.69 -16.16
CA ILE A 186 7.55 -14.59 -15.04
C ILE A 186 7.33 -13.77 -13.75
N TYR A 187 8.16 -12.74 -13.52
CA TYR A 187 8.02 -11.85 -12.36
C TYR A 187 6.71 -11.05 -12.41
N LEU A 188 6.36 -10.53 -13.59
CA LEU A 188 5.11 -9.81 -13.77
C LEU A 188 3.90 -10.73 -13.59
N ASP A 189 3.95 -11.93 -14.19
CA ASP A 189 2.87 -12.90 -14.07
C ASP A 189 2.72 -13.39 -12.62
N SER A 190 3.81 -13.62 -11.89
CA SER A 190 3.78 -13.94 -10.45
C SER A 190 3.08 -12.84 -9.64
N PHE A 191 3.39 -11.57 -9.92
CA PHE A 191 2.73 -10.44 -9.28
C PHE A 191 1.23 -10.37 -9.60
N LEU A 192 0.87 -10.55 -10.87
CA LEU A 192 -0.53 -10.51 -11.32
C LEU A 192 -1.34 -11.66 -10.73
N MET A 193 -0.77 -12.87 -10.70
CA MET A 193 -1.43 -14.05 -10.13
C MET A 193 -1.61 -13.94 -8.61
N GLY A 194 -0.62 -13.42 -7.89
CA GLY A 194 -0.74 -13.14 -6.46
C GLY A 194 -1.79 -12.06 -6.12
N ASN A 195 -2.21 -11.28 -7.11
CA ASN A 195 -3.24 -10.26 -6.99
C ASN A 195 -4.51 -10.63 -7.78
N TRP A 196 -4.66 -11.88 -8.22
CA TRP A 196 -5.74 -12.35 -9.08
C TRP A 196 -7.13 -11.94 -8.59
N GLY A 197 -7.41 -12.09 -7.31
CA GLY A 197 -8.67 -11.73 -6.70
C GLY A 197 -9.07 -10.24 -6.83
N TYR A 198 -8.12 -9.35 -7.14
CA TYR A 198 -8.41 -7.93 -7.38
C TYR A 198 -8.73 -7.61 -8.85
N TRP A 199 -8.31 -8.47 -9.78
CA TRP A 199 -8.45 -8.23 -11.22
C TRP A 199 -9.54 -9.07 -11.86
N TYR A 200 -9.83 -10.26 -11.33
CA TYR A 200 -10.77 -11.19 -11.91
C TYR A 200 -12.03 -11.30 -11.06
N ILE A 201 -13.15 -10.80 -11.60
CA ILE A 201 -14.44 -10.71 -10.89
C ILE A 201 -15.22 -12.03 -10.97
N GLY A 202 -14.83 -12.98 -11.84
CA GLY A 202 -15.62 -14.15 -12.20
C GLY A 202 -15.33 -15.43 -11.44
N ASP A 203 -14.27 -15.49 -10.62
CA ASP A 203 -13.86 -16.71 -9.95
C ASP A 203 -13.72 -16.52 -8.43
N ASN A 204 -14.61 -17.15 -7.68
CA ASN A 204 -14.63 -17.13 -6.22
C ASN A 204 -13.94 -18.35 -5.60
N GLN A 205 -13.34 -19.23 -6.40
CA GLN A 205 -12.81 -20.52 -5.93
C GLN A 205 -11.59 -20.41 -5.01
N TYR A 206 -10.93 -19.26 -4.96
CA TYR A 206 -9.70 -19.06 -4.18
C TYR A 206 -9.90 -18.23 -2.90
N TRP A 207 -11.13 -17.83 -2.59
CA TRP A 207 -11.41 -17.14 -1.35
C TRP A 207 -11.89 -18.14 -0.32
N ILE A 208 -11.05 -18.43 0.68
CA ILE A 208 -11.49 -19.05 1.92
C ILE A 208 -12.37 -18.03 2.63
N SER A 209 -13.66 -18.14 2.42
CA SER A 209 -14.60 -17.12 2.83
C SER A 209 -14.84 -17.06 4.33
N TYR A 210 -14.56 -18.16 5.09
CA TYR A 210 -14.96 -18.23 6.50
C TYR A 210 -13.99 -19.06 7.33
N ILE A 211 -13.39 -18.41 8.31
CA ILE A 211 -12.90 -19.10 9.51
C ILE A 211 -14.09 -19.07 10.48
N LEU A 212 -14.67 -20.23 10.78
CA LEU A 212 -15.68 -20.31 11.81
C LEU A 212 -15.04 -20.08 13.18
N TYR A 213 -15.75 -19.41 14.06
CA TYR A 213 -15.29 -18.92 15.36
C TYR A 213 -14.85 -20.02 16.33
N ASP A 214 -15.19 -21.26 16.08
CA ASP A 214 -14.86 -22.45 16.87
C ASP A 214 -13.65 -23.24 16.32
N GLY A 215 -12.96 -22.73 15.30
CA GLY A 215 -11.82 -23.39 14.66
C GLY A 215 -12.18 -24.58 13.79
N ALA A 216 -13.45 -24.86 13.56
CA ALA A 216 -13.88 -25.86 12.60
C ALA A 216 -13.76 -25.27 11.17
N TYR A 217 -12.89 -25.86 10.39
CA TYR A 217 -12.87 -25.65 8.95
C TYR A 217 -14.08 -26.39 8.38
N LEU A 218 -14.95 -25.68 7.67
CA LEU A 218 -15.82 -26.37 6.75
C LEU A 218 -14.90 -26.94 5.67
N GLU A 219 -14.69 -28.25 5.68
CA GLU A 219 -14.26 -28.96 4.49
C GLU A 219 -15.33 -28.68 3.45
N ASP A 220 -15.00 -27.80 2.53
CA ASP A 220 -15.89 -27.48 1.46
C ASP A 220 -15.94 -28.67 0.53
N ASP A 221 -17.13 -29.20 0.35
CA ASP A 221 -17.44 -30.19 -0.68
C ASP A 221 -17.23 -29.56 -2.06
N LEU A 222 -15.99 -29.27 -2.39
CA LEU A 222 -15.58 -28.91 -3.74
C LEU A 222 -15.24 -30.20 -4.50
N ASN A 223 -16.27 -30.96 -4.80
CA ASN A 223 -16.31 -31.92 -5.88
C ASN A 223 -17.03 -31.33 -7.09
#